data_5f79399f6138206b337d9f4c59a4a2dd
#
_entry.id   5f79399f6138206b337d9f4c59a4a2dd
#
_cell.length_a   1.000
_cell.length_b   1.000
_cell.length_c   1.000
_cell.angle_alpha   90.00
_cell.angle_beta   90.00
_cell.angle_gamma   90.00
#
_symmetry.space_group_name_H-M   'P 1'
#
loop_
_entity.id
_entity.type
_entity.pdbx_description
1 polymer ?
#
loop_
_entity_poly.entity_id
_entity_poly.type
_entity_poly.pdbx_seq_one_letter_code
_entity_poly.pdbx_strand_id
1 'polypeptide(L)'
;WRQPRRNSRKPQRPRXEARIDRLMDGDFKTKAFASATIGGAFAVHGIRIIESDKGRFISMPQDSYKKNGETKYNDTFHAITAEARNALVDAVNDAYEQKLQEQQEQKGAAPDQAMSQQM
;
A
#
# COMPACT_ATOMS: atom_id res chain seq x y z
N TRP A 1 15.32 -30.00 -14.40
CA TRP A 1 15.64 -29.43 -13.45
C TRP A 1 14.47 -29.28 -12.63
N ARG A 2 14.34 -29.48 -11.80
CA ARG A 2 13.37 -29.48 -11.23
C ARG A 2 13.26 -28.75 -10.27
N GLN A 3 12.67 -28.26 -9.87
CA GLN A 3 12.50 -27.61 -9.12
C GLN A 3 12.06 -27.94 -8.21
N PRO A 4 11.98 -27.80 -7.73
CA PRO A 4 11.80 -28.16 -6.79
C PRO A 4 10.84 -28.46 -6.22
N ARG A 5 10.80 -28.99 -5.66
CA ARG A 5 10.10 -29.41 -5.16
C ARG A 5 9.56 -28.78 -4.23
N ARG A 6 9.96 -27.95 -3.78
CA ARG A 6 9.50 -27.20 -2.97
C ARG A 6 8.28 -26.91 -3.34
N ASN A 7 8.08 -26.94 -4.31
CA ASN A 7 6.95 -26.62 -4.76
C ASN A 7 5.89 -27.47 -4.39
N SER A 8 6.09 -28.56 -3.91
CA SER A 8 5.05 -29.33 -3.47
C SER A 8 4.42 -28.84 -2.24
N ARG A 9 4.99 -27.82 -1.54
CA ARG A 9 4.35 -27.34 -0.46
C ARG A 9 3.27 -26.48 -0.82
N LYS A 10 2.31 -26.17 0.00
CA LYS A 10 1.31 -25.24 -0.31
C LYS A 10 1.86 -23.91 -0.45
N PRO A 11 1.26 -23.05 -1.25
CA PRO A 11 1.76 -21.71 -1.45
C PRO A 11 1.75 -20.96 -0.15
N GLN A 12 2.73 -20.16 0.05
CA GLN A 12 2.83 -19.36 1.23
C GLN A 12 2.65 -17.93 0.89
N ARG A 13 2.15 -17.15 1.85
CA ARG A 13 2.03 -15.74 1.64
C ARG A 13 3.42 -15.14 1.54
N PRO A 14 3.68 -14.34 0.53
CA PRO A 14 4.96 -13.66 0.47
C PRO A 14 5.04 -12.61 1.55
N ARG A 15 6.21 -12.26 1.92
CA ARG A 15 6.42 -11.25 2.93
C ARG A 15 6.26 -9.87 2.31
N UNK A 16 5.43 -8.96 2.60
CA UNK A 16 5.27 -7.99 2.14
C UNK A 16 5.42 -7.17 3.05
N GLU A 17 6.03 -6.21 3.08
CA GLU A 17 6.18 -5.13 4.02
C GLU A 17 5.82 -3.87 3.29
N ALA A 18 5.01 -3.05 3.90
CA ALA A 18 4.55 -1.85 3.24
C ALA A 18 4.85 -0.63 4.09
N ARG A 19 4.98 0.51 3.43
CA ARG A 19 5.13 1.77 4.13
C ARG A 19 4.34 2.82 3.38
N ILE A 20 3.92 3.84 4.10
CA ILE A 20 3.18 4.94 3.51
C ILE A 20 4.18 6.02 3.15
N ASP A 21 4.24 6.38 1.88
CA ASP A 21 5.15 7.40 1.43
C ASP A 21 4.57 8.80 1.61
N ARG A 22 3.26 8.93 1.47
CA ARG A 22 2.64 10.23 1.52
C ARG A 22 1.17 10.08 1.86
N LEU A 23 0.69 10.90 2.77
CA LEU A 23 -0.72 11.01 3.05
C LEU A 23 -1.26 12.23 2.35
N MET A 24 -2.44 12.09 1.77
CA MET A 24 -3.09 13.21 1.10
C MET A 24 -4.07 13.86 2.05
N ASP A 25 -3.99 15.17 2.15
CA ASP A 25 -4.93 15.93 2.92
C ASP A 25 -5.98 16.47 1.99
N GLY A 26 -7.19 16.49 2.44
CA GLY A 26 -8.27 17.11 1.69
C GLY A 26 -9.20 16.07 1.14
N ASP A 27 -9.94 16.51 0.14
CA ASP A 27 -11.06 15.76 -0.33
C ASP A 27 -10.72 14.95 -1.54
N PHE A 28 -9.61 14.27 -1.54
CA PHE A 28 -9.21 13.44 -2.66
C PHE A 28 -9.68 12.02 -2.46
N LYS A 29 -9.99 11.34 -3.54
CA LYS A 29 -10.27 9.92 -3.44
C LYS A 29 -9.02 9.13 -3.11
N THR A 30 -7.89 9.53 -3.65
CA THR A 30 -6.63 8.90 -3.28
C THR A 30 -6.21 9.46 -1.93
N LYS A 31 -6.16 8.60 -0.94
CA LYS A 31 -5.87 9.04 0.41
C LYS A 31 -4.41 8.93 0.77
N ALA A 32 -3.68 8.06 0.10
CA ALA A 32 -2.27 7.90 0.41
C ALA A 32 -1.56 7.20 -0.73
N PHE A 33 -0.26 7.39 -0.77
CA PHE A 33 0.61 6.65 -1.66
C PHE A 33 1.51 5.76 -0.82
N ALA A 34 1.75 4.58 -1.29
CA ALA A 34 2.48 3.58 -0.52
C ALA A 34 3.48 2.86 -1.40
N SER A 35 4.43 2.25 -0.74
CA SER A 35 5.41 1.38 -1.37
C SER A 35 5.46 0.08 -0.59
N ALA A 36 5.91 -0.96 -1.22
CA ALA A 36 6.02 -2.25 -0.56
C ALA A 36 7.33 -2.91 -0.95
N THR A 37 7.87 -3.65 -0.01
CA THR A 37 9.03 -4.51 -0.24
C THR A 37 8.52 -5.94 -0.22
N ILE A 38 8.87 -6.69 -1.25
CA ILE A 38 8.36 -8.02 -1.42
C ILE A 38 9.50 -8.99 -1.23
N GLY A 39 9.34 -9.86 -0.23
CA GLY A 39 10.33 -10.88 0.06
C GLY A 39 11.67 -10.35 0.47
N GLY A 40 11.73 -9.09 0.87
CA GLY A 40 13.00 -8.51 1.24
C GLY A 40 13.92 -8.25 0.06
N ALA A 41 13.42 -8.38 -1.16
CA ALA A 41 14.28 -8.32 -2.34
C ALA A 41 13.79 -7.37 -3.41
N PHE A 42 12.50 -7.11 -3.49
CA PHE A 42 11.96 -6.26 -4.53
C PHE A 42 11.12 -5.16 -3.92
N ALA A 43 11.15 -3.99 -4.52
CA ALA A 43 10.33 -2.89 -4.05
C ALA A 43 9.39 -2.45 -5.16
N VAL A 44 8.17 -2.12 -4.79
CA VAL A 44 7.22 -1.58 -5.74
C VAL A 44 6.74 -0.25 -5.18
N HIS A 45 6.63 0.74 -6.05
CA HIS A 45 6.22 2.07 -5.66
C HIS A 45 4.97 2.44 -6.43
N GLY A 46 4.27 3.45 -5.96
CA GLY A 46 3.11 3.93 -6.69
C GLY A 46 1.82 3.22 -6.35
N ILE A 47 1.79 2.52 -5.24
CA ILE A 47 0.56 1.91 -4.77
C ILE A 47 -0.29 3.02 -4.17
N ARG A 48 -1.58 3.02 -4.46
CA ARG A 48 -2.47 4.06 -3.97
C ARG A 48 -3.55 3.46 -3.10
N ILE A 49 -3.89 4.16 -2.04
CA ILE A 49 -5.00 3.80 -1.19
C ILE A 49 -6.13 4.73 -1.52
N ILE A 50 -7.23 4.19 -1.98
CA ILE A 50 -8.35 4.96 -2.47
C ILE A 50 -9.57 4.65 -1.62
N GLU A 51 -10.28 5.67 -1.23
CA GLU A 51 -11.53 5.50 -0.50
C GLU A 51 -12.65 6.14 -1.28
N SER A 52 -13.73 5.41 -1.39
CA SER A 52 -14.88 5.92 -2.10
C SER A 52 -16.13 5.54 -1.29
N ASP A 53 -17.29 5.82 -1.86
CA ASP A 53 -18.53 5.46 -1.20
C ASP A 53 -18.61 3.98 -0.93
N LYS A 54 -17.95 3.18 -1.73
CA LYS A 54 -18.04 1.75 -1.56
C LYS A 54 -16.97 1.20 -0.64
N GLY A 55 -16.11 2.05 -0.11
CA GLY A 55 -15.12 1.62 0.84
C GLY A 55 -13.72 1.85 0.35
N ARG A 56 -12.77 1.26 1.04
CA ARG A 56 -11.36 1.46 0.75
C ARG A 56 -10.85 0.34 -0.14
N PHE A 57 -10.04 0.69 -1.12
CA PHE A 57 -9.35 -0.35 -1.88
C PHE A 57 -7.95 0.11 -2.23
N ILE A 58 -7.12 -0.85 -2.56
CA ILE A 58 -5.73 -0.63 -2.86
C ILE A 58 -5.56 -0.74 -4.37
N SER A 59 -5.03 0.31 -4.97
CA SER A 59 -4.83 0.34 -6.40
C SER A 59 -3.37 0.10 -6.70
N MET A 60 -3.11 -0.82 -7.59
CA MET A 60 -1.76 -1.16 -7.95
C MET A 60 -1.19 -0.10 -8.89
N PRO A 61 0.13 -0.02 -9.01
CA PRO A 61 0.73 0.95 -9.93
C PRO A 61 0.28 0.73 -11.35
N GLN A 62 0.07 1.81 -12.07
CA GLN A 62 -0.46 1.74 -13.42
C GLN A 62 0.28 2.68 -14.33
N ASP A 63 0.35 2.33 -15.59
CA ASP A 63 0.76 3.22 -16.66
C ASP A 63 -0.47 3.64 -17.43
N SER A 64 -0.41 4.80 -18.03
CA SER A 64 -1.49 5.23 -18.89
C SER A 64 -0.98 5.38 -20.31
N TYR A 65 -1.87 5.23 -21.26
CA TYR A 65 -1.54 5.41 -22.66
C TYR A 65 -2.78 5.88 -23.39
N LYS A 66 -2.58 6.46 -24.55
CA LYS A 66 -3.69 6.94 -25.35
C LYS A 66 -4.01 5.95 -26.44
N LYS A 67 -5.27 5.71 -26.64
CA LYS A 67 -5.72 4.87 -27.73
C LYS A 67 -7.04 5.41 -28.23
N ASN A 68 -7.09 5.75 -29.50
CA ASN A 68 -8.29 6.31 -30.12
C ASN A 68 -8.82 7.51 -29.35
N GLY A 69 -7.94 8.35 -28.88
CA GLY A 69 -8.34 9.56 -28.18
C GLY A 69 -8.73 9.38 -26.74
N GLU A 70 -8.69 8.15 -26.24
CA GLU A 70 -9.06 7.88 -24.86
C GLU A 70 -7.85 7.49 -24.07
N THR A 71 -7.85 7.82 -22.80
CA THR A 71 -6.78 7.42 -21.92
C THR A 71 -7.10 6.05 -21.33
N LYS A 72 -6.20 5.11 -21.49
CA LYS A 72 -6.33 3.77 -20.96
C LYS A 72 -5.26 3.52 -19.92
N TYR A 73 -5.52 2.59 -19.03
CA TYR A 73 -4.61 2.29 -17.94
C TYR A 73 -4.28 0.81 -17.91
N ASN A 74 -3.01 0.54 -17.62
CA ASN A 74 -2.55 -0.83 -17.42
C ASN A 74 -1.85 -0.94 -16.10
N ASP A 75 -2.15 -1.98 -15.35
CA ASP A 75 -1.36 -2.24 -14.14
C ASP A 75 0.03 -2.65 -14.55
N THR A 76 1.03 -2.02 -13.96
CA THR A 76 2.41 -2.39 -14.21
C THR A 76 2.90 -3.41 -13.19
N PHE A 77 2.12 -3.67 -12.17
CA PHE A 77 2.47 -4.60 -11.12
C PHE A 77 1.18 -5.14 -10.54
N HIS A 78 1.09 -6.42 -10.34
CA HIS A 78 -0.07 -6.98 -9.67
C HIS A 78 0.27 -8.37 -9.16
N ALA A 79 -0.48 -8.80 -8.18
CA ALA A 79 -0.29 -10.14 -7.65
C ALA A 79 -0.93 -11.15 -8.58
N ILE A 80 -0.33 -12.32 -8.65
CA ILE A 80 -0.87 -13.36 -9.51
C ILE A 80 -1.46 -14.52 -8.72
N THR A 81 -1.45 -14.42 -7.39
CA THR A 81 -2.16 -15.40 -6.56
C THR A 81 -2.98 -14.65 -5.53
N ALA A 82 -3.99 -15.32 -5.01
CA ALA A 82 -4.81 -14.72 -3.98
C ALA A 82 -4.01 -14.52 -2.71
N GLU A 83 -3.13 -15.44 -2.37
CA GLU A 83 -2.32 -15.30 -1.18
C GLU A 83 -1.42 -14.07 -1.25
N ALA A 84 -0.80 -13.86 -2.42
CA ALA A 84 0.06 -12.70 -2.58
C ALA A 84 -0.74 -11.41 -2.55
N ARG A 85 -1.91 -11.41 -3.19
CA ARG A 85 -2.74 -10.23 -3.18
C ARG A 85 -3.18 -9.88 -1.77
N ASN A 86 -3.62 -10.87 -1.02
CA ASN A 86 -4.08 -10.62 0.34
C ASN A 86 -2.93 -10.15 1.22
N ALA A 87 -1.75 -10.72 1.06
CA ALA A 87 -0.61 -10.30 1.85
C ALA A 87 -0.27 -8.84 1.57
N LEU A 88 -0.28 -8.45 0.31
CA LEU A 88 0.06 -7.08 -0.04
C LEU A 88 -1.01 -6.11 0.44
N VAL A 89 -2.28 -6.45 0.21
CA VAL A 89 -3.36 -5.57 0.63
C VAL A 89 -3.36 -5.41 2.15
N ASP A 90 -3.17 -6.50 2.87
CA ASP A 90 -3.14 -6.41 4.33
C ASP A 90 -1.97 -5.58 4.81
N ALA A 91 -0.80 -5.74 4.20
CA ALA A 91 0.36 -4.96 4.62
C ALA A 91 0.15 -3.48 4.36
N VAL A 92 -0.42 -3.13 3.21
CA VAL A 92 -0.66 -1.73 2.89
C VAL A 92 -1.71 -1.14 3.82
N ASN A 93 -2.78 -1.88 4.08
CA ASN A 93 -3.82 -1.40 4.99
C ASN A 93 -3.29 -1.21 6.39
N ASP A 94 -2.47 -2.13 6.88
CA ASP A 94 -1.90 -1.99 8.21
C ASP A 94 -0.99 -0.78 8.28
N ALA A 95 -0.18 -0.55 7.27
CA ALA A 95 0.71 0.61 7.26
C ALA A 95 -0.11 1.91 7.24
N TYR A 96 -1.19 1.92 6.49
CA TYR A 96 -2.04 3.09 6.41
C TYR A 96 -2.68 3.38 7.77
N GLU A 97 -3.20 2.35 8.41
CA GLU A 97 -3.83 2.53 9.72
C GLU A 97 -2.83 3.02 10.76
N GLN A 98 -1.61 2.48 10.73
CA GLN A 98 -0.60 2.94 11.64
C GLN A 98 -0.22 4.40 11.36
N LYS A 99 -0.13 4.77 10.10
CA LYS A 99 0.22 6.13 9.77
C LYS A 99 -0.86 7.10 10.21
N LEU A 100 -2.12 6.72 10.06
CA LEU A 100 -3.19 7.56 10.52
C LEU A 100 -3.16 7.73 12.03
N GLN A 101 -2.86 6.66 12.75
CA GLN A 101 -2.75 6.76 14.20
C GLN A 101 -1.61 7.67 14.60
N GLU A 102 -0.48 7.54 13.95
CA GLU A 102 0.65 8.40 14.25
C GLU A 102 0.31 9.86 14.01
N GLN A 103 -0.40 10.13 12.93
CA GLN A 103 -0.77 11.49 12.63
C GLN A 103 -1.73 12.04 13.66
N GLN A 104 -2.69 11.24 14.09
CA GLN A 104 -3.61 11.69 15.13
C GLN A 104 -2.92 11.90 16.43
N GLU A 105 -1.99 11.04 16.77
CA GLU A 105 -1.24 11.21 18.01
C GLU A 105 -0.44 12.48 17.98
N GLN A 106 0.17 12.79 16.85
CA GLN A 106 0.93 14.01 16.76
C GLN A 106 0.03 15.21 16.88
N LYS A 107 -1.12 15.20 16.26
CA LYS A 107 -2.01 16.31 16.38
C LYS A 107 -2.58 16.41 17.77
N GLY A 108 -2.89 15.31 18.37
CA GLY A 108 -3.46 15.36 19.68
C GLY A 108 -2.47 15.73 20.71
N ALA A 109 -1.22 15.37 20.50
CA ALA A 109 -0.24 15.66 21.48
C ALA A 109 0.19 17.04 21.45
N ALA A 110 -0.12 17.69 20.55
CA ALA A 110 0.30 18.95 20.45
C ALA A 110 -0.02 19.59 21.62
N PRO A 111 -0.08 19.78 22.14
CA PRO A 111 -0.24 20.45 23.17
C PRO A 111 0.42 20.00 24.20
N ASP A 112 0.66 19.83 24.04
CA ASP A 112 1.14 19.29 24.80
C ASP A 112 2.07 18.97 24.81
N GLN A 113 2.36 19.13 24.36
CA GLN A 113 3.11 18.64 24.34
C GLN A 113 3.79 18.87 24.33
N ALA A 114 3.73 19.35 24.36
CA ALA A 114 4.24 19.21 24.49
C ALA A 114 4.82 19.26 24.85
N MET A 115 4.77 19.69 24.98
CA MET A 115 5.10 19.34 25.44
C MET A 115 5.69 19.05 25.71
N SER A 116 5.67 19.40 25.87
CA SER A 116 6.13 18.81 26.26
C SER A 116 6.89 18.61 26.29
N GLN A 117 6.97 18.95 26.22
CA GLN A 117 7.48 18.54 26.32
C GLN A 117 8.16 18.45 26.55
N GLN A 118 8.09 18.91 26.66
CA GLN A 118 8.44 18.61 26.95
C GLN A 118 8.98 18.43 27.23
N MET A 119 9.10 19.13 27.37
CA MET A 119 9.36 18.71 27.69
C MET A 119 9.68 18.55 27.75
#